data_5b7c820b542aebd9ec1aa74f4262312b
#
_entry.id   5b7c820b542aebd9ec1aa74f4262312b
#
_cell.length_a   1.000
_cell.length_b   1.000
_cell.length_c   1.000
_cell.angle_alpha   90.00
_cell.angle_beta   90.00
_cell.angle_gamma   90.00
#
_symmetry.space_group_name_H-M   'P 1'
#
loop_
_entity.id
_entity.type
_entity.pdbx_description
1 polymer ?
#
loop_
_entity_poly.entity_id
_entity_poly.type
_entity_poly.pdbx_seq_one_letter_code
_entity_poly.pdbx_strand_id
1 'polypeptide(L)'
;AKQRGAKGLAYILVGEDGQLSGPVAKNISDEERAGIAAHVNAEPGDCIFFAAGDVKSSRALLGAARNEIAKKLGLIKDGDWAFTWVVDAPLFEPSADATASGDVALGNSAWTAVHHAFTSPKPESMDTFDTDPGSALAYAYDIVCNGNEIGGGSIRIHRRDVPVSYTHLR
;
A
#
# COMPACT_ATOMS: atom_id res chain seq x y z
N ALA A 1 10.45 3.14 14.27
CA ALA A 1 10.45 4.19 13.26
C ALA A 1 11.88 4.58 12.87
N LYS A 2 12.72 5.06 13.79
CA LYS A 2 14.10 5.53 13.49
C LYS A 2 14.98 4.47 12.83
N GLN A 3 14.92 3.22 13.24
CA GLN A 3 15.66 2.10 12.63
C GLN A 3 15.26 1.82 11.16
N ARG A 4 14.13 2.34 10.71
CA ARG A 4 13.61 2.24 9.34
C ARG A 4 13.71 3.56 8.57
N GLY A 5 14.61 4.47 9.01
CA GLY A 5 14.90 5.73 8.34
C GLY A 5 13.87 6.85 8.56
N ALA A 6 12.80 6.61 9.32
CA ALA A 6 11.81 7.65 9.62
C ALA A 6 12.30 8.55 10.77
N LYS A 7 12.04 9.86 10.68
CA LYS A 7 12.38 10.83 11.73
C LYS A 7 11.66 10.55 13.06
N GLY A 8 10.49 9.94 13.00
CA GLY A 8 9.66 9.58 14.14
C GLY A 8 8.36 8.92 13.70
N LEU A 9 7.52 8.56 14.66
CA LEU A 9 6.15 8.15 14.45
C LEU A 9 5.28 9.03 15.32
N ALA A 10 4.43 9.82 14.70
CA ALA A 10 3.51 10.71 15.42
C ALA A 10 2.37 9.89 16.03
N TYR A 11 1.84 10.32 17.17
CA TYR A 11 0.78 9.60 17.85
C TYR A 11 -0.15 10.50 18.65
N ILE A 12 -1.35 9.97 18.91
CA ILE A 12 -2.33 10.48 19.89
C ILE A 12 -2.67 9.35 20.83
N LEU A 13 -2.75 9.65 22.12
CA LEU A 13 -3.28 8.75 23.14
C LEU A 13 -4.74 9.10 23.43
N VAL A 14 -5.59 8.11 23.52
CA VAL A 14 -6.98 8.24 23.98
C VAL A 14 -7.00 7.89 25.48
N GLY A 15 -7.21 8.88 26.33
CA GLY A 15 -7.28 8.69 27.78
C GLY A 15 -8.51 7.89 28.21
N GLU A 16 -8.48 7.35 29.43
CA GLU A 16 -9.63 6.65 30.01
C GLU A 16 -10.89 7.53 30.13
N ASP A 17 -10.70 8.84 30.20
CA ASP A 17 -11.75 9.87 30.19
C ASP A 17 -12.16 10.31 28.76
N GLY A 18 -11.61 9.66 27.73
CA GLY A 18 -11.80 10.02 26.32
C GLY A 18 -11.03 11.26 25.86
N GLN A 19 -10.25 11.90 26.75
CA GLN A 19 -9.45 13.07 26.37
C GLN A 19 -8.24 12.67 25.53
N LEU A 20 -7.99 13.44 24.46
CA LEU A 20 -6.86 13.21 23.58
C LEU A 20 -5.60 13.91 24.09
N SER A 21 -4.49 13.18 24.13
CA SER A 21 -3.19 13.69 24.54
C SER A 21 -2.07 13.25 23.58
N GLY A 22 -0.88 13.84 23.72
CA GLY A 22 0.27 13.50 22.88
C GLY A 22 0.67 14.60 21.92
N PRO A 23 1.74 14.40 21.13
CA PRO A 23 2.33 15.45 20.29
C PRO A 23 1.38 16.00 19.23
N VAL A 24 0.58 15.13 18.60
CA VAL A 24 -0.36 15.51 17.54
C VAL A 24 -1.60 16.18 18.12
N ALA A 25 -2.10 15.71 19.27
CA ALA A 25 -3.32 16.22 19.90
C ALA A 25 -3.27 17.73 20.21
N LYS A 26 -2.08 18.29 20.35
CA LYS A 26 -1.87 19.73 20.63
C LYS A 26 -1.98 20.62 19.38
N ASN A 27 -1.90 20.02 18.19
CA ASN A 27 -1.79 20.72 16.91
C ASN A 27 -2.98 20.51 15.98
N ILE A 28 -3.99 19.78 16.42
CA ILE A 28 -5.25 19.57 15.69
C ILE A 28 -6.35 20.50 16.21
N SER A 29 -7.31 20.83 15.37
CA SER A 29 -8.47 21.66 15.74
C SER A 29 -9.39 20.93 16.72
N ASP A 30 -10.29 21.68 17.36
CA ASP A 30 -11.27 21.07 18.28
C ASP A 30 -12.26 20.16 17.54
N GLU A 31 -12.60 20.47 16.29
CA GLU A 31 -13.45 19.63 15.44
C GLU A 31 -12.75 18.29 15.11
N GLU A 32 -11.49 18.34 14.68
CA GLU A 32 -10.68 17.15 14.43
C GLU A 32 -10.51 16.32 15.71
N ARG A 33 -10.27 17.01 16.84
CA ARG A 33 -10.14 16.37 18.16
C ARG A 33 -11.41 15.62 18.57
N ALA A 34 -12.57 16.20 18.31
CA ALA A 34 -13.85 15.58 18.63
C ALA A 34 -14.16 14.36 17.76
N GLY A 35 -13.68 14.34 16.50
CA GLY A 35 -14.02 13.30 15.51
C GLY A 35 -13.01 12.17 15.37
N ILE A 36 -11.72 12.41 15.66
CA ILE A 36 -10.66 11.49 15.24
C ILE A 36 -10.73 10.09 15.87
N ALA A 37 -11.06 9.99 17.17
CA ALA A 37 -11.18 8.71 17.84
C ALA A 37 -12.32 7.87 17.26
N ALA A 38 -13.48 8.49 17.04
CA ALA A 38 -14.63 7.84 16.43
C ALA A 38 -14.36 7.40 14.98
N HIS A 39 -13.63 8.22 14.22
CA HIS A 39 -13.30 7.92 12.81
C HIS A 39 -12.46 6.63 12.65
N VAL A 40 -11.60 6.33 13.60
CA VAL A 40 -10.76 5.11 13.58
C VAL A 40 -11.24 4.03 14.56
N ASN A 41 -12.42 4.20 15.14
CA ASN A 41 -13.00 3.31 16.18
C ASN A 41 -12.04 3.07 17.36
N ALA A 42 -11.34 4.11 17.80
CA ALA A 42 -10.45 4.03 18.94
C ALA A 42 -11.23 4.12 20.24
N GLU A 43 -10.85 3.28 21.20
CA GLU A 43 -11.43 3.19 22.55
C GLU A 43 -10.50 3.86 23.58
N PRO A 44 -11.02 4.18 24.79
CA PRO A 44 -10.17 4.61 25.90
C PRO A 44 -9.01 3.64 26.16
N GLY A 45 -7.80 4.19 26.30
CA GLY A 45 -6.57 3.40 26.44
C GLY A 45 -5.82 3.17 25.12
N ASP A 46 -6.43 3.45 23.97
CA ASP A 46 -5.80 3.24 22.67
C ASP A 46 -4.78 4.31 22.31
N CYS A 47 -3.91 3.95 21.35
CA CYS A 47 -2.93 4.83 20.75
C CYS A 47 -3.10 4.86 19.24
N ILE A 48 -3.39 6.05 18.71
CA ILE A 48 -3.54 6.29 17.27
C ILE A 48 -2.19 6.74 16.71
N PHE A 49 -1.66 6.03 15.71
CA PHE A 49 -0.40 6.37 15.05
C PHE A 49 -0.61 7.04 13.71
N PHE A 50 0.27 7.99 13.38
CA PHE A 50 0.22 8.76 12.14
C PHE A 50 1.56 8.72 11.42
N ALA A 51 1.51 8.69 10.10
CA ALA A 51 2.63 8.99 9.23
C ALA A 51 2.23 10.06 8.22
N ALA A 52 3.15 10.98 7.95
CA ALA A 52 2.95 12.06 6.98
C ALA A 52 4.18 12.14 6.08
N GLY A 53 3.95 12.44 4.81
CA GLY A 53 4.98 12.55 3.79
C GLY A 53 4.54 11.87 2.50
N ASP A 54 5.50 11.35 1.75
CA ASP A 54 5.23 10.54 0.57
C ASP A 54 4.33 9.33 0.88
N VAL A 55 3.42 9.02 -0.02
CA VAL A 55 2.39 7.99 0.19
C VAL A 55 3.00 6.60 0.39
N LYS A 56 3.99 6.23 -0.46
CA LYS A 56 4.64 4.90 -0.43
C LYS A 56 5.40 4.69 0.88
N SER A 57 6.21 5.68 1.27
CA SER A 57 7.00 5.63 2.50
C SER A 57 6.14 5.68 3.77
N SER A 58 5.08 6.50 3.78
CA SER A 58 4.16 6.60 4.92
C SER A 58 3.39 5.31 5.15
N ARG A 59 2.88 4.68 4.08
CA ARG A 59 2.22 3.37 4.15
C ARG A 59 3.16 2.27 4.61
N ALA A 60 4.39 2.24 4.08
CA ALA A 60 5.41 1.26 4.49
C ALA A 60 5.77 1.40 5.99
N LEU A 61 5.89 2.64 6.48
CA LEU A 61 6.17 2.92 7.88
C LEU A 61 5.06 2.43 8.80
N LEU A 62 3.79 2.76 8.49
CA LEU A 62 2.63 2.34 9.28
C LEU A 62 2.43 0.82 9.22
N GLY A 63 2.62 0.20 8.06
CA GLY A 63 2.57 -1.26 7.93
C GLY A 63 3.62 -1.97 8.78
N ALA A 64 4.84 -1.43 8.80
CA ALA A 64 5.90 -1.95 9.65
C ALA A 64 5.63 -1.73 11.15
N ALA A 65 5.07 -0.57 11.53
CA ALA A 65 4.65 -0.28 12.90
C ALA A 65 3.57 -1.26 13.36
N ARG A 66 2.55 -1.52 12.52
CA ARG A 66 1.48 -2.50 12.80
C ARG A 66 2.05 -3.88 13.13
N ASN A 67 2.96 -4.38 12.31
CA ASN A 67 3.57 -5.70 12.52
C ASN A 67 4.40 -5.76 13.81
N GLU A 68 5.16 -4.72 14.11
CA GLU A 68 5.98 -4.64 15.32
C GLU A 68 5.12 -4.58 16.58
N ILE A 69 4.05 -3.80 16.55
CA ILE A 69 3.08 -3.70 17.65
C ILE A 69 2.38 -5.03 17.87
N ALA A 70 1.89 -5.67 16.81
CA ALA A 70 1.23 -6.97 16.89
C ALA A 70 2.14 -8.05 17.51
N LYS A 71 3.44 -8.07 17.16
CA LYS A 71 4.42 -8.97 17.79
C LYS A 71 4.59 -8.69 19.27
N LYS A 72 4.74 -7.40 19.65
CA LYS A 72 4.95 -7.01 21.06
C LYS A 72 3.73 -7.30 21.95
N LEU A 73 2.54 -7.19 21.39
CA LEU A 73 1.27 -7.48 22.09
C LEU A 73 0.89 -8.96 22.04
N GLY A 74 1.69 -9.83 21.38
CA GLY A 74 1.39 -11.25 21.25
C GLY A 74 0.12 -11.55 20.45
N LEU A 75 -0.26 -10.66 19.53
CA LEU A 75 -1.45 -10.82 18.68
C LEU A 75 -1.23 -11.81 17.54
N ILE A 76 0.03 -12.07 17.19
CA ILE A 76 0.41 -13.06 16.18
C ILE A 76 0.69 -14.36 16.92
N LYS A 77 -0.15 -15.36 16.72
CA LYS A 77 -0.03 -16.67 17.36
C LYS A 77 0.64 -17.66 16.43
N ASP A 78 1.52 -18.49 16.99
CA ASP A 78 2.13 -19.59 16.26
C ASP A 78 1.05 -20.64 15.90
N GLY A 79 1.09 -21.09 14.64
CA GLY A 79 0.14 -22.09 14.14
C GLY A 79 -1.16 -21.54 13.56
N ASP A 80 -1.43 -20.24 13.69
CA ASP A 80 -2.56 -19.61 12.99
C ASP A 80 -2.23 -19.44 11.50
N TRP A 81 -3.21 -19.71 10.65
CA TRP A 81 -3.12 -19.57 9.20
C TRP A 81 -4.12 -18.50 8.74
N ALA A 82 -3.59 -17.34 8.37
CA ALA A 82 -4.38 -16.23 7.86
C ALA A 82 -4.09 -16.01 6.38
N PHE A 83 -5.09 -16.25 5.54
CA PHE A 83 -5.00 -16.07 4.09
C PHE A 83 -5.68 -14.78 3.67
N THR A 84 -5.10 -14.10 2.69
CA THR A 84 -5.71 -12.96 2.01
C THR A 84 -5.33 -12.94 0.55
N TRP A 85 -6.21 -12.37 -0.29
CA TRP A 85 -5.91 -12.05 -1.66
C TRP A 85 -5.43 -10.61 -1.78
N VAL A 86 -4.35 -10.42 -2.53
CA VAL A 86 -3.92 -9.11 -3.02
C VAL A 86 -4.40 -9.00 -4.46
N VAL A 87 -5.23 -7.99 -4.71
CA VAL A 87 -5.82 -7.70 -6.02
C VAL A 87 -5.73 -6.20 -6.27
N ASP A 88 -6.07 -5.75 -7.48
CA ASP A 88 -6.06 -4.33 -7.84
C ASP A 88 -4.68 -3.68 -7.72
N ALA A 89 -3.64 -4.46 -8.00
CA ALA A 89 -2.29 -3.93 -8.04
C ALA A 89 -2.11 -2.99 -9.25
N PRO A 90 -1.26 -1.94 -9.14
CA PRO A 90 -0.94 -1.08 -10.26
C PRO A 90 -0.37 -1.88 -11.44
N LEU A 91 -0.76 -1.54 -12.67
CA LEU A 91 -0.16 -2.12 -13.87
C LEU A 91 1.23 -1.55 -14.12
N PHE A 92 1.40 -0.25 -13.86
CA PHE A 92 2.63 0.50 -14.05
C PHE A 92 3.02 1.29 -12.79
N GLU A 93 4.32 1.56 -12.66
CA GLU A 93 4.87 2.51 -11.68
C GLU A 93 5.82 3.50 -12.37
N PRO A 94 6.08 4.68 -11.78
CA PRO A 94 7.09 5.61 -12.31
C PRO A 94 8.47 4.98 -12.39
N SER A 95 9.19 5.17 -13.51
CA SER A 95 10.51 4.56 -13.75
C SER A 95 11.56 4.87 -12.69
N ALA A 96 11.46 6.01 -11.99
CA ALA A 96 12.35 6.38 -10.89
C ALA A 96 12.22 5.44 -9.68
N ASP A 97 11.08 4.76 -9.53
CA ASP A 97 10.79 3.81 -8.45
C ASP A 97 11.05 2.35 -8.84
N ALA A 98 11.31 2.10 -10.12
CA ALA A 98 11.44 0.78 -10.74
C ALA A 98 12.70 0.00 -10.33
N THR A 99 13.58 0.56 -9.54
CA THR A 99 14.89 -0.04 -9.19
C THR A 99 14.80 -1.23 -8.24
N ALA A 100 13.61 -1.55 -7.73
CA ALA A 100 13.45 -2.57 -6.68
C ALA A 100 13.04 -3.96 -7.17
N SER A 101 12.44 -4.11 -8.36
CA SER A 101 11.81 -5.40 -8.76
C SER A 101 12.41 -6.08 -9.99
N GLY A 102 13.50 -5.58 -10.56
CA GLY A 102 14.15 -6.20 -11.73
C GLY A 102 13.38 -5.99 -13.04
N ASP A 103 12.59 -4.96 -13.12
CA ASP A 103 11.65 -4.70 -14.18
C ASP A 103 12.30 -4.11 -15.44
N VAL A 104 11.73 -4.47 -16.58
CA VAL A 104 12.13 -3.96 -17.88
C VAL A 104 11.60 -2.54 -18.01
N ALA A 105 12.51 -1.56 -18.05
CA ALA A 105 12.15 -0.19 -18.41
C ALA A 105 11.51 -0.17 -19.80
N LEU A 106 10.34 0.43 -19.90
CA LEU A 106 9.59 0.57 -21.14
C LEU A 106 10.21 1.71 -21.98
N GLY A 107 11.40 1.49 -22.56
CA GLY A 107 12.11 2.46 -23.38
C GLY A 107 12.48 3.74 -22.61
N ASN A 108 12.36 4.90 -23.25
CA ASN A 108 12.52 6.23 -22.64
C ASN A 108 11.26 6.69 -21.91
N SER A 109 10.33 5.79 -21.57
CA SER A 109 9.07 6.15 -20.94
C SER A 109 9.24 6.43 -19.43
N ALA A 110 8.38 7.29 -18.92
CA ALA A 110 8.32 7.61 -17.49
C ALA A 110 7.74 6.46 -16.62
N TRP A 111 7.37 5.33 -17.21
CA TRP A 111 6.64 4.23 -16.57
C TRP A 111 7.32 2.88 -16.79
N THR A 112 7.20 2.01 -15.80
CA THR A 112 7.68 0.62 -15.81
C THR A 112 6.55 -0.32 -15.41
N ALA A 113 6.48 -1.51 -16.02
CA ALA A 113 5.51 -2.53 -15.63
C ALA A 113 5.84 -3.09 -14.24
N VAL A 114 4.86 -3.14 -13.35
CA VAL A 114 5.00 -3.71 -11.99
C VAL A 114 4.96 -5.24 -12.03
N HIS A 115 4.27 -5.81 -13.01
CA HIS A 115 4.13 -7.25 -13.23
C HIS A 115 4.81 -7.67 -14.53
N HIS A 116 4.65 -8.95 -14.87
CA HIS A 116 5.13 -9.46 -16.16
C HIS A 116 4.57 -8.62 -17.32
N ALA A 117 5.41 -8.26 -18.29
CA ALA A 117 5.06 -7.36 -19.40
C ALA A 117 3.82 -7.77 -20.23
N PHE A 118 3.43 -9.05 -20.18
CA PHE A 118 2.22 -9.53 -20.84
C PHE A 118 0.99 -9.61 -19.91
N THR A 119 1.04 -9.02 -18.73
CA THR A 119 -0.12 -8.93 -17.85
C THR A 119 -1.16 -8.02 -18.48
N SER A 120 -2.41 -8.50 -18.56
CA SER A 120 -3.52 -7.71 -19.08
C SER A 120 -3.89 -6.59 -18.10
N PRO A 121 -4.23 -5.39 -18.59
CA PRO A 121 -4.99 -4.45 -17.79
C PRO A 121 -6.32 -5.07 -17.36
N LYS A 122 -6.87 -4.61 -16.24
CA LYS A 122 -8.24 -4.93 -15.88
C LYS A 122 -9.23 -4.37 -16.89
N PRO A 123 -10.42 -4.97 -17.05
CA PRO A 123 -11.43 -4.50 -18.02
C PRO A 123 -11.75 -3.01 -17.89
N GLU A 124 -11.86 -2.50 -16.67
CA GLU A 124 -12.13 -1.09 -16.37
C GLU A 124 -10.98 -0.13 -16.74
N SER A 125 -9.78 -0.64 -16.89
CA SER A 125 -8.60 0.15 -17.29
C SER A 125 -8.27 0.03 -18.78
N MET A 126 -9.00 -0.80 -19.53
CA MET A 126 -8.67 -1.12 -20.93
C MET A 126 -8.70 0.10 -21.86
N ASP A 127 -9.58 1.05 -21.61
CA ASP A 127 -9.76 2.22 -22.48
C ASP A 127 -8.84 3.39 -22.08
N THR A 128 -8.17 3.31 -20.94
CA THR A 128 -7.42 4.45 -20.38
C THR A 128 -5.97 4.14 -20.05
N PHE A 129 -5.53 2.90 -20.06
CA PHE A 129 -4.20 2.50 -19.58
C PHE A 129 -3.04 3.12 -20.35
N ASP A 130 -3.22 3.50 -21.59
CA ASP A 130 -2.21 4.15 -22.44
C ASP A 130 -2.21 5.70 -22.31
N THR A 131 -3.35 6.28 -21.92
CA THR A 131 -3.51 7.72 -21.70
C THR A 131 -3.31 8.13 -20.25
N ASP A 132 -3.63 7.25 -19.32
CA ASP A 132 -3.41 7.42 -17.87
C ASP A 132 -2.81 6.15 -17.26
N PRO A 133 -1.53 5.84 -17.53
CA PRO A 133 -0.86 4.63 -17.02
C PRO A 133 -0.83 4.56 -15.50
N GLY A 134 -0.82 5.71 -14.81
CA GLY A 134 -0.73 5.78 -13.36
C GLY A 134 -1.98 5.27 -12.63
N SER A 135 -3.13 5.28 -13.27
CA SER A 135 -4.39 4.76 -12.72
C SER A 135 -4.69 3.33 -13.16
N ALA A 136 -3.94 2.79 -14.12
CA ALA A 136 -4.20 1.47 -14.68
C ALA A 136 -3.94 0.35 -13.67
N LEU A 137 -4.92 -0.54 -13.53
CA LEU A 137 -4.84 -1.71 -12.66
C LEU A 137 -4.49 -2.98 -13.45
N ALA A 138 -3.63 -3.80 -12.89
CA ALA A 138 -3.27 -5.10 -13.42
C ALA A 138 -4.35 -6.16 -13.17
N TYR A 139 -4.62 -6.99 -14.15
CA TYR A 139 -5.42 -8.19 -13.95
C TYR A 139 -4.54 -9.30 -13.35
N ALA A 140 -3.97 -9.00 -12.20
CA ALA A 140 -3.10 -9.86 -11.42
C ALA A 140 -3.71 -10.13 -10.04
N TYR A 141 -3.26 -11.19 -9.41
CA TYR A 141 -3.70 -11.60 -8.09
C TYR A 141 -2.61 -12.42 -7.40
N ASP A 142 -2.44 -12.18 -6.10
CA ASP A 142 -1.53 -12.96 -5.27
C ASP A 142 -2.28 -13.50 -4.07
N ILE A 143 -1.97 -14.73 -3.67
CA ILE A 143 -2.41 -15.29 -2.40
C ILE A 143 -1.29 -15.14 -1.37
N VAL A 144 -1.64 -14.56 -0.26
CA VAL A 144 -0.74 -14.27 0.85
C VAL A 144 -1.17 -15.06 2.07
N CYS A 145 -0.24 -15.73 2.71
CA CYS A 145 -0.44 -16.42 3.98
C CYS A 145 0.47 -15.83 5.04
N ASN A 146 -0.10 -15.36 6.16
CA ASN A 146 0.65 -14.77 7.27
C ASN A 146 1.65 -13.68 6.86
N GLY A 147 1.28 -12.85 5.85
CA GLY A 147 2.11 -11.79 5.33
C GLY A 147 3.18 -12.21 4.32
N ASN A 148 3.20 -13.47 3.91
CA ASN A 148 4.10 -13.99 2.87
C ASN A 148 3.29 -14.41 1.64
N GLU A 149 3.70 -13.96 0.47
CA GLU A 149 3.15 -14.44 -0.79
C GLU A 149 3.51 -15.93 -0.96
N ILE A 150 2.49 -16.75 -1.19
CA ILE A 150 2.65 -18.20 -1.40
C ILE A 150 2.30 -18.64 -2.82
N GLY A 151 1.78 -17.73 -3.62
CA GLY A 151 1.49 -17.95 -5.03
C GLY A 151 0.80 -16.75 -5.63
N GLY A 152 0.86 -16.64 -6.94
CA GLY A 152 0.21 -15.55 -7.66
C GLY A 152 0.09 -15.85 -9.14
N GLY A 153 -0.63 -15.00 -9.84
CA GLY A 153 -0.82 -15.12 -11.25
C GLY A 153 -1.42 -13.88 -11.89
N SER A 154 -1.54 -13.92 -13.19
CA SER A 154 -2.20 -12.86 -13.93
C SER A 154 -2.87 -13.38 -15.20
N ILE A 155 -3.93 -12.71 -15.60
CA ILE A 155 -4.50 -12.89 -16.93
C ILE A 155 -3.54 -12.23 -17.92
N ARG A 156 -3.14 -12.96 -18.92
CA ARG A 156 -2.25 -12.47 -19.97
C ARG A 156 -3.04 -11.81 -21.08
N ILE A 157 -2.39 -10.87 -21.77
CA ILE A 157 -2.95 -10.27 -22.98
C ILE A 157 -3.10 -11.35 -24.04
N HIS A 158 -4.33 -11.61 -24.44
CA HIS A 158 -4.71 -12.58 -25.47
C HIS A 158 -5.54 -11.93 -26.58
N ARG A 159 -5.96 -10.70 -26.39
CA ARG A 159 -6.76 -9.92 -27.35
C ARG A 159 -5.83 -9.15 -28.28
N ARG A 160 -6.11 -9.20 -29.59
CA ARG A 160 -5.32 -8.53 -30.63
C ARG A 160 -5.58 -7.00 -30.69
N ASP A 161 -6.70 -6.57 -30.15
CA ASP A 161 -7.11 -5.16 -30.08
C ASP A 161 -6.52 -4.41 -28.88
N VAL A 162 -5.88 -5.09 -27.95
CA VAL A 162 -5.08 -4.46 -26.91
C VAL A 162 -3.76 -4.02 -27.53
N PRO A 163 -3.45 -2.73 -27.55
CA PRO A 163 -2.21 -2.25 -28.13
C PRO A 163 -1.00 -2.92 -27.50
N VAL A 164 -0.17 -3.56 -28.32
CA VAL A 164 1.07 -4.21 -27.91
C VAL A 164 2.15 -3.17 -27.62
N SER A 165 1.83 -1.89 -27.75
CA SER A 165 2.75 -0.77 -27.61
C SER A 165 3.51 -0.75 -26.27
N TYR A 166 2.94 -1.31 -25.21
CA TYR A 166 3.64 -1.42 -23.93
C TYR A 166 4.35 -2.78 -23.71
N THR A 167 4.06 -3.79 -24.53
CA THR A 167 4.75 -5.10 -24.47
C THR A 167 6.01 -5.12 -25.33
N HIS A 168 6.19 -4.15 -26.22
CA HIS A 168 7.31 -4.02 -27.14
C HIS A 168 7.88 -2.60 -27.14
N LEU A 169 7.97 -1.99 -25.99
CA LEU A 169 8.69 -0.72 -25.88
C LEU A 169 10.19 -1.02 -26.03
N ARG A 170 10.66 -0.79 -27.26
CA ARG A 170 12.05 -0.77 -27.65
C ARG A 170 12.68 0.56 -27.25
#